data_0283d1d40eb5ebc0f61bafd979ea9daf
#
_entry.id   0283d1d40eb5ebc0f61bafd979ea9daf
#
_cell.length_a   1.000
_cell.length_b   1.000
_cell.length_c   1.000
_cell.angle_alpha   90.00
_cell.angle_beta   90.00
_cell.angle_gamma   90.00
#
_symmetry.space_group_name_H-M   'P 1'
#
loop_
_entity.id
_entity.type
_entity.pdbx_description
1 polymer ?
#
loop_
_entity_poly.entity_id
_entity_poly.type
_entity_poly.pdbx_seq_one_letter_code
_entity_poly.pdbx_strand_id
1 'polypeptide(L)'
;MSCICLDTNWFLKGLESPCPPDWAALSALFSENSDAFSLPRFPMQVHDVLLAYGIIENPNIRGVNRDLWIHERDWVYCCRFSAQANVPSLLTFHGVDTFADVWLNGTLLGSCGDVYLSWEYDVGHLLR
;
A
#
# COMPACT_ATOMS: atom_id res chain seq x y z
N MET A 1 23.35 3.62 -13.40
CA MET A 1 22.36 3.49 -12.31
C MET A 1 21.07 2.98 -12.91
N SER A 2 20.52 1.91 -12.37
CA SER A 2 19.25 1.36 -12.85
C SER A 2 18.10 1.81 -11.96
N CYS A 3 16.93 1.98 -12.54
CA CYS A 3 15.70 2.33 -11.85
C CYS A 3 14.64 1.28 -12.15
N ILE A 4 13.99 0.78 -11.11
CA ILE A 4 12.91 -0.20 -11.22
C ILE A 4 11.63 0.43 -10.71
N CYS A 5 10.59 0.38 -11.53
CA CYS A 5 9.27 0.83 -11.11
C CYS A 5 8.52 -0.31 -10.42
N LEU A 6 8.05 -0.09 -9.19
CA LEU A 6 7.28 -1.08 -8.44
C LEU A 6 5.80 -0.93 -8.78
N ASP A 7 5.38 -1.48 -9.90
CA ASP A 7 4.02 -1.35 -10.43
C ASP A 7 3.27 -2.69 -10.54
N THR A 8 3.86 -3.78 -10.03
CA THR A 8 3.26 -5.10 -10.01
C THR A 8 3.37 -5.75 -8.64
N ASN A 9 2.61 -6.83 -8.42
CA ASN A 9 2.58 -7.58 -7.16
C ASN A 9 2.11 -6.75 -5.96
N TRP A 10 1.13 -5.90 -6.18
CA TRP A 10 0.50 -5.12 -5.13
C TRP A 10 -0.79 -5.79 -4.66
N PHE A 11 -1.03 -5.71 -3.34
CA PHE A 11 -2.21 -6.23 -2.67
C PHE A 11 -2.78 -5.18 -1.73
N LEU A 12 -4.08 -5.24 -1.51
CA LEU A 12 -4.80 -4.31 -0.64
C LEU A 12 -5.65 -5.08 0.36
N LYS A 13 -5.60 -4.67 1.63
CA LYS A 13 -6.43 -5.22 2.70
C LYS A 13 -7.03 -4.09 3.52
N GLY A 14 -8.34 -4.14 3.72
CA GLY A 14 -9.05 -3.24 4.64
C GLY A 14 -9.17 -3.85 6.03
N LEU A 15 -9.10 -3.03 7.06
CA LEU A 15 -9.16 -3.46 8.46
C LEU A 15 -10.35 -2.81 9.15
N GLU A 16 -11.12 -3.60 9.90
CA GLU A 16 -12.23 -3.10 10.72
C GLU A 16 -11.76 -2.46 12.01
N SER A 17 -10.57 -2.83 12.46
CA SER A 17 -9.92 -2.30 13.66
C SER A 17 -8.68 -1.50 13.28
N PRO A 18 -8.13 -0.69 14.20
CA PRO A 18 -6.91 0.05 13.92
C PRO A 18 -5.80 -0.82 13.37
N CYS A 19 -4.98 -0.24 12.51
CA CYS A 19 -3.85 -0.94 11.90
C CYS A 19 -2.89 -1.44 12.99
N PRO A 20 -2.43 -2.71 12.92
CA PRO A 20 -1.46 -3.21 13.88
C PRO A 20 -0.17 -2.40 13.87
N PRO A 21 0.46 -2.17 15.03
CA PRO A 21 1.67 -1.36 15.10
C PRO A 21 2.96 -2.11 14.80
N ASP A 22 2.91 -3.40 14.48
CA ASP A 22 4.11 -4.21 14.29
C ASP A 22 4.10 -4.94 12.94
N TRP A 23 5.31 -5.28 12.49
CA TRP A 23 5.54 -5.94 11.22
C TRP A 23 4.96 -7.35 11.15
N ALA A 24 5.05 -8.11 12.23
CA ALA A 24 4.58 -9.49 12.23
C ALA A 24 3.07 -9.55 11.94
N ALA A 25 2.29 -8.70 12.60
CA ALA A 25 0.86 -8.62 12.38
C ALA A 25 0.52 -8.08 10.98
N LEU A 26 1.24 -7.06 10.51
CA LEU A 26 1.05 -6.50 9.17
C LEU A 26 1.34 -7.53 8.08
N SER A 27 2.45 -8.26 8.18
CA SER A 27 2.82 -9.26 7.16
C SER A 27 1.87 -10.43 7.13
N ALA A 28 1.28 -10.81 8.27
CA ALA A 28 0.31 -11.89 8.35
C ALA A 28 -0.98 -11.59 7.56
N LEU A 29 -1.32 -10.32 7.34
CA LEU A 29 -2.47 -9.92 6.54
C LEU A 29 -2.34 -10.36 5.07
N PHE A 30 -1.13 -10.61 4.60
CA PHE A 30 -0.84 -10.91 3.20
C PHE A 30 -0.23 -12.30 3.02
N SER A 31 -0.58 -13.25 3.90
CA SER A 31 -0.19 -14.66 3.76
C SER A 31 -0.86 -15.31 2.54
N GLU A 32 -0.41 -16.50 2.15
CA GLU A 32 -0.94 -17.23 0.98
C GLU A 32 -2.46 -17.45 1.02
N ASN A 33 -3.03 -17.58 2.22
CA ASN A 33 -4.46 -17.80 2.41
C ASN A 33 -5.23 -16.51 2.72
N SER A 34 -4.61 -15.37 2.51
CA SER A 34 -5.22 -14.08 2.76
C SER A 34 -6.33 -13.77 1.75
N ASP A 35 -7.37 -13.06 2.19
CA ASP A 35 -8.42 -12.51 1.35
C ASP A 35 -8.10 -11.12 0.82
N ALA A 36 -6.83 -10.72 0.85
CA ALA A 36 -6.40 -9.44 0.30
C ALA A 36 -6.66 -9.35 -1.21
N PHE A 37 -7.03 -8.17 -1.67
CA PHE A 37 -7.26 -7.93 -3.09
C PHE A 37 -5.93 -7.80 -3.84
N SER A 38 -5.78 -8.57 -4.91
CA SER A 38 -4.67 -8.37 -5.85
C SER A 38 -5.00 -7.21 -6.78
N LEU A 39 -4.10 -6.24 -6.91
CA LEU A 39 -4.32 -5.08 -7.77
C LEU A 39 -4.01 -5.45 -9.22
N PRO A 40 -4.96 -5.27 -10.16
CA PRO A 40 -4.71 -5.53 -11.59
C PRO A 40 -3.72 -4.54 -12.20
N ARG A 41 -3.57 -3.38 -11.59
CA ARG A 41 -2.58 -2.36 -11.98
C ARG A 41 -2.19 -1.54 -10.75
N PHE A 42 -1.10 -0.81 -10.84
CA PHE A 42 -0.69 0.12 -9.79
C PHE A 42 -0.12 1.39 -10.46
N PRO A 43 -0.42 2.58 -9.94
CA PRO A 43 -1.18 2.84 -8.71
C PRO A 43 -2.69 2.70 -8.90
N MET A 44 -3.38 2.33 -7.81
CA MET A 44 -4.84 2.32 -7.71
C MET A 44 -5.27 2.85 -6.35
N GLN A 45 -6.30 3.67 -6.32
CA GLN A 45 -6.93 4.09 -5.07
C GLN A 45 -7.81 2.97 -4.52
N VAL A 46 -8.11 3.02 -3.22
CA VAL A 46 -8.97 2.03 -2.57
C VAL A 46 -10.30 1.90 -3.30
N HIS A 47 -10.95 3.01 -3.65
CA HIS A 47 -12.22 3.01 -4.37
C HIS A 47 -12.11 2.28 -5.73
N ASP A 48 -11.02 2.48 -6.45
CA ASP A 48 -10.80 1.83 -7.74
C ASP A 48 -10.67 0.32 -7.61
N VAL A 49 -9.99 -0.14 -6.56
CA VAL A 49 -9.84 -1.58 -6.29
C VAL A 49 -11.19 -2.19 -5.94
N LEU A 50 -11.94 -1.56 -5.04
CA LEU A 50 -13.25 -2.06 -4.62
C LEU A 50 -14.26 -2.07 -5.78
N LEU A 51 -14.20 -1.06 -6.64
CA LEU A 51 -15.03 -1.01 -7.83
C LEU A 51 -14.68 -2.14 -8.81
N ALA A 52 -13.40 -2.40 -9.03
CA ALA A 52 -12.93 -3.46 -9.92
C ALA A 52 -13.37 -4.86 -9.46
N TYR A 53 -13.47 -5.08 -8.14
CA TYR A 53 -13.91 -6.35 -7.56
C TYR A 53 -15.43 -6.41 -7.32
N GLY A 54 -16.18 -5.37 -7.70
CA GLY A 54 -17.63 -5.36 -7.54
C GLY A 54 -18.12 -5.19 -6.12
N ILE A 55 -17.26 -4.75 -5.20
CA ILE A 55 -17.62 -4.52 -3.79
C ILE A 55 -18.46 -3.25 -3.64
N ILE A 56 -18.16 -2.25 -4.46
CA ILE A 56 -18.93 -1.00 -4.50
C ILE A 56 -19.44 -0.75 -5.91
N GLU A 57 -20.48 0.08 -6.02
CA GLU A 57 -20.98 0.55 -7.29
C GLU A 57 -20.32 1.88 -7.67
N ASN A 58 -20.35 2.21 -8.96
CA ASN A 58 -19.83 3.49 -9.42
C ASN A 58 -20.52 4.65 -8.68
N PRO A 59 -19.78 5.52 -7.97
CA PRO A 59 -20.38 6.61 -7.19
C PRO A 59 -21.21 7.59 -8.02
N ASN A 60 -20.92 7.71 -9.30
CA ASN A 60 -21.66 8.59 -10.20
C ASN A 60 -23.08 8.09 -10.49
N ILE A 61 -23.39 6.85 -10.18
CA ILE A 61 -24.71 6.24 -10.43
C ILE A 61 -25.65 6.44 -9.26
N ARG A 62 -25.16 6.26 -8.01
CA ARG A 62 -26.01 6.24 -6.82
C ARG A 62 -25.59 7.20 -5.71
N GLY A 63 -24.59 8.05 -5.95
CA GLY A 63 -24.07 8.95 -4.95
C GLY A 63 -23.08 8.28 -3.99
N VAL A 64 -22.31 9.11 -3.30
CA VAL A 64 -21.13 8.68 -2.54
C VAL A 64 -21.43 8.28 -1.09
N ASN A 65 -22.59 8.64 -0.54
CA ASN A 65 -22.87 8.43 0.88
C ASN A 65 -22.91 6.95 1.29
N ARG A 66 -23.14 6.05 0.36
CA ARG A 66 -23.17 4.61 0.60
C ARG A 66 -21.82 4.02 0.95
N ASP A 67 -20.74 4.70 0.56
CA ASP A 67 -19.39 4.15 0.66
C ASP A 67 -18.57 4.87 1.74
N LEU A 68 -19.23 5.56 2.67
CA LEU A 68 -18.55 6.24 3.76
C LEU A 68 -17.77 5.30 4.67
N TRP A 69 -18.18 4.03 4.74
CA TRP A 69 -17.47 3.01 5.53
C TRP A 69 -16.02 2.85 5.11
N ILE A 70 -15.68 3.18 3.87
CA ILE A 70 -14.31 3.10 3.37
C ILE A 70 -13.40 4.04 4.15
N HIS A 71 -13.89 5.24 4.47
CA HIS A 71 -13.12 6.24 5.22
C HIS A 71 -13.00 5.93 6.71
N GLU A 72 -13.80 4.99 7.21
CA GLU A 72 -13.81 4.57 8.61
C GLU A 72 -12.85 3.41 8.87
N ARG A 73 -12.17 2.90 7.83
CA ARG A 73 -11.25 1.76 7.92
C ARG A 73 -9.83 2.18 7.62
N ASP A 74 -8.90 1.47 8.22
CA ASP A 74 -7.50 1.53 7.84
C ASP A 74 -7.26 0.59 6.67
N TRP A 75 -6.44 1.01 5.72
CA TRP A 75 -6.13 0.24 4.52
C TRP A 75 -4.63 0.01 4.44
N VAL A 76 -4.25 -1.22 4.08
CA VAL A 76 -2.85 -1.61 3.97
C VAL A 76 -2.57 -2.05 2.53
N TYR A 77 -1.58 -1.42 1.91
CA TYR A 77 -1.04 -1.85 0.62
C TYR A 77 0.24 -2.64 0.88
N CYS A 78 0.38 -3.77 0.19
CA CYS A 78 1.58 -4.59 0.27
C CYS A 78 2.11 -4.87 -1.12
N CYS A 79 3.41 -4.70 -1.31
CA CYS A 79 4.10 -5.06 -2.54
C CYS A 79 5.26 -5.98 -2.21
N ARG A 80 5.41 -7.04 -3.00
CA ARG A 80 6.58 -7.91 -2.96
C ARG A 80 7.36 -7.75 -4.24
N PHE A 81 8.66 -7.57 -4.10
CA PHE A 81 9.53 -7.37 -5.26
C PHE A 81 10.89 -8.03 -5.02
N SER A 82 11.60 -8.27 -6.12
CA SER A 82 12.95 -8.81 -6.08
C SER A 82 13.96 -7.68 -6.14
N ALA A 83 14.97 -7.73 -5.27
CA ALA A 83 16.04 -6.75 -5.23
C ALA A 83 17.34 -7.42 -4.81
N GLN A 84 18.46 -6.81 -5.19
CA GLN A 84 19.78 -7.29 -4.78
C GLN A 84 20.08 -6.79 -3.36
N ALA A 85 20.41 -7.72 -2.46
CA ALA A 85 20.71 -7.38 -1.08
C ALA A 85 22.00 -6.55 -0.97
N ASN A 86 22.02 -5.62 0.00
CA ASN A 86 23.18 -4.81 0.37
C ASN A 86 23.73 -3.93 -0.77
N VAL A 87 22.92 -3.63 -1.76
CA VAL A 87 23.25 -2.65 -2.80
C VAL A 87 22.67 -1.30 -2.39
N PRO A 88 23.44 -0.20 -2.43
CA PRO A 88 22.90 1.12 -2.13
C PRO A 88 21.69 1.41 -3.00
N SER A 89 20.56 1.70 -2.38
CA SER A 89 19.29 1.85 -3.09
C SER A 89 18.42 2.90 -2.40
N LEU A 90 17.69 3.65 -3.22
CA LEU A 90 16.67 4.59 -2.73
C LEU A 90 15.29 4.06 -3.10
N LEU A 91 14.38 4.08 -2.14
CA LEU A 91 12.96 3.84 -2.37
C LEU A 91 12.26 5.20 -2.41
N THR A 92 11.63 5.51 -3.52
CA THR A 92 11.02 6.82 -3.75
C THR A 92 9.52 6.67 -3.99
N PHE A 93 8.74 7.49 -3.28
CA PHE A 93 7.31 7.67 -3.51
C PHE A 93 7.07 9.07 -4.06
N HIS A 94 6.48 9.17 -5.25
CA HIS A 94 6.21 10.45 -5.92
C HIS A 94 4.86 11.07 -5.54
N GLY A 95 4.33 10.69 -4.42
CA GLY A 95 3.09 11.21 -3.88
C GLY A 95 2.39 10.12 -3.09
N VAL A 96 1.97 10.47 -1.89
CA VAL A 96 1.21 9.60 -1.00
C VAL A 96 0.00 10.39 -0.52
N ASP A 97 -1.19 9.89 -0.80
CA ASP A 97 -2.43 10.57 -0.46
C ASP A 97 -3.16 9.80 0.64
N THR A 98 -3.21 10.28 1.89
CA THR A 98 -2.50 11.51 2.34
C THR A 98 -1.56 11.14 3.45
N PHE A 99 -2.05 10.36 4.44
CA PHE A 99 -1.25 9.91 5.59
C PHE A 99 -0.96 8.42 5.46
N ALA A 100 0.30 8.06 5.58
CA ALA A 100 0.70 6.65 5.50
C ALA A 100 1.96 6.39 6.32
N ASP A 101 2.01 5.21 6.92
CA ASP A 101 3.23 4.65 7.48
C ASP A 101 3.82 3.69 6.46
N VAL A 102 5.12 3.78 6.23
CA VAL A 102 5.83 2.97 5.23
C VAL A 102 6.77 2.01 5.93
N TRP A 103 6.61 0.72 5.63
CA TRP A 103 7.41 -0.36 6.18
C TRP A 103 8.14 -1.12 5.09
N LEU A 104 9.35 -1.55 5.37
CA LEU A 104 10.11 -2.43 4.49
C LEU A 104 10.85 -3.48 5.31
N ASN A 105 10.60 -4.75 5.02
CA ASN A 105 11.31 -5.90 5.62
C ASN A 105 11.47 -5.80 7.14
N GLY A 106 10.39 -5.44 7.83
CA GLY A 106 10.36 -5.37 9.28
C GLY A 106 10.72 -4.03 9.89
N THR A 107 11.07 -3.04 9.09
CA THR A 107 11.50 -1.72 9.57
C THR A 107 10.52 -0.64 9.15
N LEU A 108 10.07 0.17 10.10
CA LEU A 108 9.29 1.37 9.79
C LEU A 108 10.23 2.42 9.24
N LEU A 109 10.01 2.82 7.99
CA LEU A 109 10.84 3.83 7.32
C LEU A 109 10.46 5.24 7.74
N GLY A 110 9.18 5.49 7.89
CA GLY A 110 8.66 6.79 8.26
C GLY A 110 7.19 6.93 7.99
N SER A 111 6.67 8.13 8.26
CA SER A 111 5.28 8.48 8.04
C SER A 111 5.19 9.61 7.02
N CYS A 112 4.35 9.44 6.01
CA CYS A 112 4.11 10.44 4.98
C CYS A 112 2.83 11.20 5.31
N GLY A 113 2.84 12.50 5.06
CA GLY A 113 1.68 13.34 5.38
C GLY A 113 1.43 14.48 4.41
N ASP A 114 2.05 14.46 3.23
CA ASP A 114 1.87 15.51 2.23
C ASP A 114 1.87 14.89 0.83
N VAL A 115 0.75 15.03 0.13
CA VAL A 115 0.55 14.45 -1.21
C VAL A 115 1.41 15.14 -2.27
N TYR A 116 1.88 16.34 -2.02
CA TYR A 116 2.67 17.12 -2.99
C TYR A 116 4.19 16.88 -2.89
N LEU A 117 4.63 16.14 -1.86
CA LEU A 117 6.04 15.86 -1.66
C LEU A 117 6.41 14.47 -2.20
N SER A 118 7.63 14.36 -2.71
CA SER A 118 8.26 13.07 -2.95
C SER A 118 8.96 12.62 -1.68
N TRP A 119 8.82 11.35 -1.33
CA TRP A 119 9.41 10.76 -0.14
C TRP A 119 10.48 9.75 -0.55
N GLU A 120 11.70 9.93 -0.05
CA GLU A 120 12.83 9.08 -0.37
C GLU A 120 13.39 8.44 0.88
N TYR A 121 13.71 7.15 0.79
CA TYR A 121 14.30 6.39 1.89
C TYR A 121 15.52 5.63 1.40
N ASP A 122 16.64 5.71 2.13
CA ASP A 122 17.81 4.88 1.88
C ASP A 122 17.54 3.48 2.45
N VAL A 123 17.39 2.49 1.59
CA VAL A 123 16.93 1.15 1.96
C VAL A 123 17.90 0.04 1.62
N GLY A 124 19.08 0.35 1.07
CA GLY A 124 20.02 -0.69 0.63
C GLY A 124 20.35 -1.71 1.72
N HIS A 125 20.47 -1.25 2.96
CA HIS A 125 20.77 -2.10 4.12
C HIS A 125 19.59 -2.96 4.58
N LEU A 126 18.38 -2.70 4.10
CA LEU A 126 17.17 -3.43 4.44
C LEU A 126 16.79 -4.47 3.39
N LEU A 127 17.38 -4.42 2.20
CA LEU A 127 17.08 -5.35 1.12
C LEU A 127 17.66 -6.73 1.42
N ARG A 128 16.91 -7.77 1.07
CA ARG A 128 17.27 -9.16 1.33
C ARG A 128 17.29 -10.01 0.07
#